data_bb3323955e7ceadcd648d26025990ee7
#
_entry.id   bb3323955e7ceadcd648d26025990ee7
#
_cell.length_a   1.000
_cell.length_b   1.000
_cell.length_c   1.000
_cell.angle_alpha   90.00
_cell.angle_beta   90.00
_cell.angle_gamma   90.00
#
_symmetry.space_group_name_H-M   'P 1'
#
loop_
_entity.id
_entity.type
_entity.pdbx_description
1 polymer ?
#
loop_
_entity_poly.entity_id
_entity_poly.type
_entity_poly.pdbx_seq_one_letter_code
_entity_poly.pdbx_strand_id
1 'polypeptide(L)'
;LTNPSALTAALDDYVSARDDAVAKARTDLSVSELEATALCCIADEPGIRPSILRSHLGVTAAGVTTMVDRLIGRGLVRRELDAEDRRVNHIHLEIDMEQEPWAALRRFPVEVDAAVRAESRDVVEVAAELLRRITDRVRAFS
;
A
#
# COMPACT_ATOMS: atom_id res chain seq x y z
N LEU A 1 -13.03 -3.83 32.13
CA LEU A 1 -12.16 -3.63 30.97
C LEU A 1 -10.72 -3.64 31.44
N THR A 2 -9.93 -4.63 30.98
CA THR A 2 -8.50 -4.72 31.30
C THR A 2 -7.78 -3.57 30.61
N ASN A 3 -6.98 -2.82 31.35
CA ASN A 3 -6.15 -1.77 30.78
C ASN A 3 -5.17 -2.40 29.77
N PRO A 4 -5.04 -1.89 28.53
CA PRO A 4 -4.13 -2.47 27.55
C PRO A 4 -2.68 -2.43 28.05
N SER A 5 -1.88 -3.42 27.66
CA SER A 5 -0.44 -3.39 27.95
C SER A 5 0.23 -2.21 27.25
N ALA A 6 1.38 -1.76 27.75
CA ALA A 6 2.14 -0.68 27.10
C ALA A 6 2.45 -0.99 25.63
N LEU A 7 2.70 -2.27 25.31
CA LEU A 7 2.91 -2.70 23.93
C LEU A 7 1.63 -2.57 23.09
N THR A 8 0.47 -2.94 23.61
CA THR A 8 -0.80 -2.80 22.90
C THR A 8 -1.08 -1.33 22.60
N ALA A 9 -0.89 -0.44 23.57
CA ALA A 9 -1.04 0.99 23.38
C ALA A 9 -0.07 1.53 22.30
N ALA A 10 1.19 1.11 22.33
CA ALA A 10 2.17 1.53 21.32
C ALA A 10 1.83 1.02 19.90
N LEU A 11 1.25 -0.18 19.79
CA LEU A 11 0.78 -0.70 18.51
C LEU A 11 -0.44 0.08 18.00
N ASP A 12 -1.37 0.45 18.88
CA ASP A 12 -2.52 1.28 18.52
C ASP A 12 -2.06 2.67 18.04
N ASP A 13 -1.11 3.28 18.72
CA ASP A 13 -0.51 4.55 18.31
C ASP A 13 0.20 4.44 16.95
N TYR A 14 0.93 3.34 16.71
CA TYR A 14 1.58 3.08 15.43
C TYR A 14 0.57 2.94 14.29
N VAL A 15 -0.52 2.20 14.49
CA VAL A 15 -1.59 2.03 13.50
C VAL A 15 -2.26 3.36 13.22
N SER A 16 -2.58 4.14 14.26
CA SER A 16 -3.17 5.47 14.12
C SER A 16 -2.27 6.41 13.32
N ALA A 17 -0.99 6.48 13.64
CA ALA A 17 -0.02 7.33 12.94
C ALA A 17 0.10 6.95 11.45
N ARG A 18 0.08 5.64 11.15
CA ARG A 18 0.08 5.15 9.77
C ARG A 18 -1.17 5.60 9.02
N ASP A 19 -2.34 5.40 9.62
CA ASP A 19 -3.61 5.69 8.98
C ASP A 19 -3.77 7.20 8.75
N ASP A 20 -3.34 8.04 9.69
CA ASP A 20 -3.32 9.50 9.55
C ASP A 20 -2.38 9.95 8.42
N ALA A 21 -1.18 9.39 8.34
CA ALA A 21 -0.20 9.74 7.30
C ALA A 21 -0.73 9.37 5.90
N VAL A 22 -1.32 8.18 5.75
CA VAL A 22 -1.90 7.73 4.49
C VAL A 22 -3.14 8.56 4.12
N ALA A 23 -4.03 8.84 5.08
CA ALA A 23 -5.21 9.66 4.84
C ALA A 23 -4.84 11.08 4.40
N LYS A 24 -3.83 11.68 5.05
CA LYS A 24 -3.32 13.01 4.66
C LYS A 24 -2.77 12.99 3.23
N ALA A 25 -1.92 12.03 2.89
CA ALA A 25 -1.35 11.92 1.55
C ALA A 25 -2.44 11.74 0.48
N ARG A 26 -3.46 10.90 0.74
CA ARG A 26 -4.59 10.73 -0.17
C ARG A 26 -5.39 12.01 -0.38
N THR A 27 -5.63 12.75 0.70
CA THR A 27 -6.35 14.04 0.63
C THR A 27 -5.57 15.06 -0.19
N ASP A 28 -4.28 15.22 0.08
CA ASP A 28 -3.40 16.15 -0.62
C ASP A 28 -3.31 15.82 -2.13
N LEU A 29 -3.36 14.55 -2.49
CA LEU A 29 -3.30 14.05 -3.88
C LEU A 29 -4.67 13.89 -4.55
N SER A 30 -5.75 14.08 -3.81
CA SER A 30 -7.13 13.86 -4.27
C SER A 30 -7.34 12.45 -4.84
N VAL A 31 -6.82 11.42 -4.14
CA VAL A 31 -7.02 10.02 -4.49
C VAL A 31 -7.81 9.30 -3.40
N SER A 32 -8.66 8.36 -3.82
CA SER A 32 -9.36 7.47 -2.92
C SER A 32 -8.40 6.41 -2.34
N GLU A 33 -8.84 5.71 -1.30
CA GLU A 33 -8.07 4.58 -0.75
C GLU A 33 -7.77 3.50 -1.79
N LEU A 34 -8.78 3.17 -2.59
CA LEU A 34 -8.64 2.18 -3.66
C LEU A 34 -7.65 2.64 -4.74
N GLU A 35 -7.73 3.90 -5.15
CA GLU A 35 -6.80 4.49 -6.13
C GLU A 35 -5.37 4.53 -5.60
N ALA A 36 -5.18 4.94 -4.35
CA ALA A 36 -3.86 4.96 -3.71
C ALA A 36 -3.25 3.54 -3.63
N THR A 37 -4.05 2.54 -3.23
CA THR A 37 -3.61 1.14 -3.20
C THR A 37 -3.26 0.65 -4.60
N ALA A 38 -4.07 0.97 -5.60
CA ALA A 38 -3.81 0.60 -6.99
C ALA A 38 -2.50 1.21 -7.52
N LEU A 39 -2.24 2.49 -7.27
CA LEU A 39 -0.99 3.15 -7.65
C LEU A 39 0.22 2.47 -7.02
N CYS A 40 0.15 2.11 -5.74
CA CYS A 40 1.20 1.37 -5.06
C CYS A 40 1.42 -0.02 -5.68
N CYS A 41 0.34 -0.78 -5.98
CA CYS A 41 0.44 -2.08 -6.64
C CYS A 41 1.08 -2.00 -8.02
N ILE A 42 0.73 -0.98 -8.81
CA ILE A 42 1.30 -0.76 -10.14
C ILE A 42 2.78 -0.36 -10.05
N ALA A 43 3.16 0.41 -9.01
CA ALA A 43 4.55 0.76 -8.75
C ALA A 43 5.40 -0.48 -8.41
N ASP A 44 4.86 -1.39 -7.61
CA ASP A 44 5.54 -2.62 -7.19
C ASP A 44 5.63 -3.65 -8.32
N GLU A 45 4.67 -3.67 -9.22
CA GLU A 45 4.61 -4.56 -10.40
C GLU A 45 4.29 -3.74 -11.66
N PRO A 46 5.28 -3.06 -12.27
CA PRO A 46 5.08 -2.32 -13.52
C PRO A 46 4.60 -3.23 -14.65
N GLY A 47 3.54 -2.83 -15.34
CA GLY A 47 2.89 -3.67 -16.34
C GLY A 47 1.93 -4.70 -15.76
N ILE A 48 1.46 -4.51 -14.54
CA ILE A 48 0.49 -5.40 -13.89
C ILE A 48 -0.76 -5.59 -14.76
N ARG A 49 -1.25 -6.81 -14.83
CA ARG A 49 -2.51 -7.11 -15.54
C ARG A 49 -3.71 -6.68 -14.70
N PRO A 50 -4.81 -6.20 -15.33
CA PRO A 50 -6.03 -5.84 -14.62
C PRO A 50 -6.59 -6.95 -13.72
N SER A 51 -6.46 -8.23 -14.14
CA SER A 51 -6.91 -9.38 -13.37
C SER A 51 -6.10 -9.56 -12.07
N ILE A 52 -4.80 -9.32 -12.11
CA ILE A 52 -3.91 -9.38 -10.94
C ILE A 52 -4.19 -8.20 -10.02
N LEU A 53 -4.30 -6.99 -10.58
CA LEU A 53 -4.67 -5.80 -9.82
C LEU A 53 -6.02 -5.99 -9.11
N ARG A 54 -7.00 -6.59 -9.78
CA ARG A 54 -8.29 -6.95 -9.19
C ARG A 54 -8.13 -7.85 -7.96
N SER A 55 -7.28 -8.85 -8.05
CA SER A 55 -7.04 -9.79 -6.94
C SER A 55 -6.45 -9.08 -5.72
N HIS A 56 -5.52 -8.14 -5.94
CA HIS A 56 -4.93 -7.33 -4.85
C HIS A 56 -5.95 -6.39 -4.20
N LEU A 57 -6.85 -5.83 -5.00
CA LEU A 57 -7.81 -4.83 -4.53
C LEU A 57 -9.10 -5.42 -3.95
N GLY A 58 -9.39 -6.69 -4.23
CA GLY A 58 -10.60 -7.36 -3.75
C GLY A 58 -11.90 -6.77 -4.32
N VAL A 59 -11.87 -6.19 -5.51
CA VAL A 59 -13.02 -5.56 -6.19
C VAL A 59 -13.45 -6.34 -7.44
N THR A 60 -14.56 -5.94 -8.04
CA THR A 60 -15.05 -6.55 -9.29
C THR A 60 -14.21 -6.14 -10.51
N ALA A 61 -14.28 -6.90 -11.60
CA ALA A 61 -13.64 -6.56 -12.86
C ALA A 61 -14.11 -5.19 -13.41
N ALA A 62 -15.42 -4.92 -13.31
CA ALA A 62 -15.98 -3.62 -13.68
C ALA A 62 -15.45 -2.49 -12.79
N GLY A 63 -15.29 -2.73 -11.49
CA GLY A 63 -14.71 -1.78 -10.54
C GLY A 63 -13.26 -1.41 -10.89
N VAL A 64 -12.42 -2.40 -11.23
CA VAL A 64 -11.06 -2.15 -11.70
C VAL A 64 -11.06 -1.34 -12.99
N THR A 65 -11.89 -1.71 -13.97
CA THR A 65 -11.96 -0.99 -15.25
C THR A 65 -12.32 0.47 -15.04
N THR A 66 -13.37 0.75 -14.25
CA THR A 66 -13.80 2.12 -13.96
C THR A 66 -12.73 2.93 -13.23
N MET A 67 -12.06 2.31 -12.24
CA MET A 67 -10.98 2.97 -11.50
C MET A 67 -9.79 3.28 -12.42
N VAL A 68 -9.34 2.31 -13.21
CA VAL A 68 -8.21 2.49 -14.14
C VAL A 68 -8.54 3.56 -15.18
N ASP A 69 -9.76 3.59 -15.74
CA ASP A 69 -10.20 4.63 -16.67
C ASP A 69 -10.14 6.03 -16.04
N ARG A 70 -10.52 6.14 -14.78
CA ARG A 70 -10.41 7.40 -14.03
C ARG A 70 -8.95 7.83 -13.82
N LEU A 71 -8.07 6.90 -13.45
CA LEU A 71 -6.64 7.17 -13.31
C LEU A 71 -6.00 7.57 -14.65
N ILE A 72 -6.40 6.94 -15.76
CA ILE A 72 -5.97 7.33 -17.12
C ILE A 72 -6.46 8.75 -17.44
N GLY A 73 -7.72 9.06 -17.15
CA GLY A 73 -8.28 10.40 -17.38
C GLY A 73 -7.55 11.50 -16.61
N ARG A 74 -6.90 11.15 -15.50
CA ARG A 74 -6.04 12.05 -14.70
C ARG A 74 -4.58 12.05 -15.14
N GLY A 75 -4.19 11.24 -16.12
CA GLY A 75 -2.80 11.12 -16.57
C GLY A 75 -1.87 10.40 -15.58
N LEU A 76 -2.41 9.61 -14.66
CA LEU A 76 -1.63 8.92 -13.63
C LEU A 76 -1.13 7.55 -14.04
N VAL A 77 -1.86 6.88 -14.94
CA VAL A 77 -1.52 5.58 -15.50
C VAL A 77 -1.85 5.52 -16.99
N ARG A 78 -1.26 4.56 -17.68
CA ARG A 78 -1.60 4.20 -19.06
C ARG A 78 -1.85 2.71 -19.18
N ARG A 79 -2.61 2.33 -20.22
CA ARG A 79 -2.70 0.94 -20.69
C ARG A 79 -1.77 0.74 -21.87
N GLU A 80 -1.11 -0.39 -21.88
CA GLU A 80 -0.29 -0.85 -22.98
C GLU A 80 -0.77 -2.23 -23.40
N LEU A 81 -0.98 -2.44 -24.69
CA LEU A 81 -1.35 -3.74 -25.21
C LEU A 81 -0.11 -4.64 -25.27
N ASP A 82 -0.29 -5.89 -24.91
CA ASP A 82 0.77 -6.89 -25.05
C ASP A 82 1.17 -7.01 -26.55
N ALA A 83 2.48 -7.11 -26.81
CA ALA A 83 3.02 -7.18 -28.15
C ALA A 83 2.63 -8.46 -28.89
N GLU A 84 2.43 -9.57 -28.15
CA GLU A 84 2.11 -10.89 -28.71
C GLU A 84 0.62 -11.20 -28.66
N ASP A 85 -0.10 -10.75 -27.61
CA ASP A 85 -1.54 -10.93 -27.46
C ASP A 85 -2.26 -9.62 -27.15
N ARG A 86 -2.82 -8.99 -28.18
CA ARG A 86 -3.58 -7.73 -28.09
C ARG A 86 -4.84 -7.80 -27.20
N ARG A 87 -5.19 -8.97 -26.69
CA ARG A 87 -6.28 -9.12 -25.70
C ARG A 87 -5.81 -8.82 -24.29
N VAL A 88 -4.50 -8.81 -24.05
CA VAL A 88 -3.89 -8.55 -22.75
C VAL A 88 -3.49 -7.10 -22.66
N ASN A 89 -3.98 -6.45 -21.61
CA ASN A 89 -3.57 -5.11 -21.23
C ASN A 89 -2.57 -5.16 -20.09
N HIS A 90 -1.60 -4.27 -20.14
CA HIS A 90 -0.68 -3.99 -19.07
C HIS A 90 -0.90 -2.56 -18.57
N ILE A 91 -0.85 -2.36 -17.25
CA ILE A 91 -1.06 -1.05 -16.64
C ILE A 91 0.29 -0.56 -16.13
N HIS A 92 0.66 0.66 -16.53
CA HIS A 92 1.89 1.33 -16.14
C HIS A 92 1.60 2.68 -15.52
N LEU A 93 2.47 3.12 -14.59
CA LEU A 93 2.44 4.48 -14.07
C LEU A 93 2.93 5.48 -15.12
N GLU A 94 2.33 6.66 -15.10
CA GLU A 94 2.79 7.88 -15.78
C GLU A 94 3.39 8.90 -14.80
N ILE A 95 3.46 8.53 -13.53
CA ILE A 95 4.00 9.30 -12.42
C ILE A 95 5.17 8.57 -11.78
N ASP A 96 6.02 9.30 -11.09
CA ASP A 96 7.13 8.74 -10.31
C ASP A 96 6.74 8.68 -8.84
N MET A 97 6.56 7.47 -8.32
CA MET A 97 6.21 7.22 -6.91
C MET A 97 7.36 7.48 -5.93
N GLU A 98 8.59 7.69 -6.43
CA GLU A 98 9.75 8.04 -5.62
C GLU A 98 9.91 9.57 -5.48
N GLN A 99 9.15 10.35 -6.25
CA GLN A 99 9.19 11.81 -6.25
C GLN A 99 7.92 12.40 -5.63
N GLU A 100 8.09 13.58 -5.00
CA GLU A 100 6.95 14.34 -4.53
C GLU A 100 6.12 14.89 -5.71
N PRO A 101 4.80 14.96 -5.57
CA PRO A 101 4.05 14.71 -4.32
C PRO A 101 3.68 13.24 -4.09
N TRP A 102 3.94 12.33 -5.03
CA TRP A 102 3.47 10.93 -5.00
C TRP A 102 4.21 10.07 -3.98
N ALA A 103 5.46 10.39 -3.66
CA ALA A 103 6.24 9.71 -2.62
C ALA A 103 5.54 9.72 -1.25
N ALA A 104 4.66 10.70 -1.00
CA ALA A 104 3.89 10.79 0.22
C ALA A 104 3.03 9.53 0.51
N LEU A 105 2.54 8.85 -0.53
CA LEU A 105 1.76 7.60 -0.37
C LEU A 105 2.57 6.44 0.22
N ARG A 106 3.89 6.47 0.08
CA ARG A 106 4.82 5.43 0.54
C ARG A 106 5.75 5.91 1.66
N ARG A 107 5.63 7.16 2.08
CA ARG A 107 6.55 7.77 3.06
C ARG A 107 6.54 7.06 4.40
N PHE A 108 5.38 6.72 4.94
CA PHE A 108 5.29 6.13 6.28
C PHE A 108 6.13 4.85 6.43
N PRO A 109 5.99 3.81 5.59
CA PRO A 109 6.83 2.62 5.70
C PRO A 109 8.32 2.90 5.48
N VAL A 110 8.68 3.87 4.64
CA VAL A 110 10.08 4.26 4.42
C VAL A 110 10.68 4.88 5.69
N GLU A 111 9.96 5.78 6.33
CA GLU A 111 10.40 6.42 7.59
C GLU A 111 10.48 5.42 8.74
N VAL A 112 9.53 4.48 8.82
CA VAL A 112 9.56 3.39 9.79
C VAL A 112 10.78 2.51 9.59
N ASP A 113 11.08 2.11 8.35
CA ASP A 113 12.26 1.29 8.05
C ASP A 113 13.56 2.02 8.40
N ALA A 114 13.64 3.31 8.10
CA ALA A 114 14.77 4.15 8.49
C ALA A 114 14.95 4.23 10.02
N ALA A 115 13.85 4.41 10.76
CA ALA A 115 13.88 4.44 12.21
C ALA A 115 14.30 3.09 12.81
N VAL A 116 13.77 1.98 12.28
CA VAL A 116 14.13 0.62 12.72
C VAL A 116 15.61 0.33 12.46
N ARG A 117 16.18 0.78 11.34
CA ARG A 117 17.60 0.61 11.03
C ARG A 117 18.53 1.35 11.99
N ALA A 118 18.04 2.37 12.68
CA ALA A 118 18.80 3.12 13.69
C ALA A 118 18.87 2.37 15.05
N GLU A 119 18.04 1.34 15.25
CA GLU A 119 18.00 0.57 16.47
C GLU A 119 19.03 -0.58 16.47
N SER A 120 19.33 -1.11 17.67
CA SER A 120 20.23 -2.27 17.77
C SER A 120 19.57 -3.51 17.15
N ARG A 121 20.40 -4.32 16.48
CA ARG A 121 19.94 -5.53 15.79
C ARG A 121 19.18 -6.49 16.71
N ASP A 122 19.70 -6.70 17.93
CA ASP A 122 19.10 -7.61 18.89
C ASP A 122 17.69 -7.16 19.30
N VAL A 123 17.48 -5.86 19.51
CA VAL A 123 16.16 -5.29 19.82
C VAL A 123 15.21 -5.49 18.66
N VAL A 124 15.66 -5.23 17.44
CA VAL A 124 14.85 -5.40 16.23
C VAL A 124 14.43 -6.86 16.02
N GLU A 125 15.35 -7.81 16.20
CA GLU A 125 15.06 -9.24 16.05
C GLU A 125 14.04 -9.72 17.09
N VAL A 126 14.19 -9.33 18.35
CA VAL A 126 13.26 -9.68 19.45
C VAL A 126 11.87 -9.07 19.18
N ALA A 127 11.82 -7.80 18.80
CA ALA A 127 10.56 -7.12 18.49
C ALA A 127 9.83 -7.76 17.29
N ALA A 128 10.57 -8.08 16.23
CA ALA A 128 10.02 -8.73 15.04
C ALA A 128 9.45 -10.11 15.35
N GLU A 129 10.14 -10.91 16.17
CA GLU A 129 9.67 -12.22 16.59
C GLU A 129 8.41 -12.13 17.46
N LEU A 130 8.38 -11.19 18.40
CA LEU A 130 7.21 -10.94 19.23
C LEU A 130 5.99 -10.54 18.38
N LEU A 131 6.17 -9.61 17.46
CA LEU A 131 5.08 -9.15 16.57
C LEU A 131 4.57 -10.28 15.68
N ARG A 132 5.43 -11.13 15.12
CA ARG A 132 5.01 -12.31 14.35
C ARG A 132 4.13 -13.23 15.19
N ARG A 133 4.58 -13.61 16.39
CA ARG A 133 3.81 -14.50 17.28
C ARG A 133 2.45 -13.93 17.66
N ILE A 134 2.38 -12.62 17.93
CA ILE A 134 1.10 -11.94 18.21
C ILE A 134 0.19 -12.00 16.99
N THR A 135 0.73 -11.64 15.82
CA THR A 135 -0.03 -11.62 14.56
C THR A 135 -0.58 -12.99 14.19
N ASP A 136 0.24 -14.04 14.29
CA ASP A 136 -0.16 -15.41 13.99
C ASP A 136 -1.27 -15.90 14.94
N ARG A 137 -1.14 -15.54 16.21
CA ARG A 137 -2.17 -15.88 17.21
C ARG A 137 -3.50 -15.19 16.93
N VAL A 138 -3.48 -13.91 16.55
CA VAL A 138 -4.70 -13.17 16.21
C VAL A 138 -5.35 -13.73 14.95
N ARG A 139 -4.56 -14.04 13.91
CA ARG A 139 -5.06 -14.64 12.67
C ARG A 139 -5.72 -16.00 12.87
N ALA A 140 -5.29 -16.77 13.87
CA ALA A 140 -5.91 -18.06 14.19
C ALA A 140 -7.34 -17.94 14.75
N PHE A 141 -7.79 -16.73 15.13
CA PHE A 141 -9.14 -16.45 15.63
C PHE A 141 -10.03 -15.74 14.57
N SER A 142 -9.51 -15.42 13.40
CA SER A 142 -10.22 -14.77 12.29
C SER A 142 -10.63 -15.80 11.24
#